data_254da5ac9c7061219d0799ab712de4fc
#
_entry.id   254da5ac9c7061219d0799ab712de4fc
#
_cell.length_a   1.000
_cell.length_b   1.000
_cell.length_c   1.000
_cell.angle_alpha   90.00
_cell.angle_beta   90.00
_cell.angle_gamma   90.00
#
_symmetry.space_group_name_H-M   'P 1'
#
loop_
_entity.id
_entity.type
_entity.pdbx_description
1 polymer ?
#
loop_
_entity_poly.entity_id
_entity_poly.type
_entity_poly.pdbx_seq_one_letter_code
_entity_poly.pdbx_strand_id
1 'polypeptide(L)'
;MDSKKANKIHRIITKAVTEDIIKDKKLFLVGVGPGSSKYLTDLAKDVIRISKYLIGYKYTLSIIRDLIIPNFHQVYEVTMKDQEETYNQVYEKMEENEFCTIPFTGDVNFSESEVVDRLLEIFGNDNVELMPGISSIQVAAAKAKIPLDKAMVISFHVTEDIEDKKRELIKAIQDKKSVILVPRPWNNNAEKNFMQSEIALFLKKEGVDTPSLIAWVFEFLTTSEEKVFKGRLNELEGRDFSPMSVMVVDQVTRKTYMKFE
;
A
#
# COMPACT_ATOMS: atom_id res chain seq x y z
N MET A 1 28.79 -2.39 13.08
CA MET A 1 28.34 -3.56 12.28
C MET A 1 29.55 -4.05 11.49
N ASP A 2 29.84 -5.34 11.54
CA ASP A 2 31.08 -5.90 10.97
C ASP A 2 31.07 -5.72 9.44
N SER A 3 32.12 -5.09 8.87
CA SER A 3 32.25 -4.83 7.44
C SER A 3 32.15 -6.11 6.58
N LYS A 4 32.50 -7.26 7.16
CA LYS A 4 32.33 -8.58 6.53
C LYS A 4 30.86 -8.99 6.37
N LYS A 5 29.98 -8.56 7.28
CA LYS A 5 28.55 -8.88 7.22
C LYS A 5 27.82 -7.98 6.19
N ALA A 6 28.21 -6.72 6.11
CA ALA A 6 27.75 -5.79 5.08
C ALA A 6 28.18 -6.25 3.67
N ASN A 7 29.43 -6.69 3.50
CA ASN A 7 29.93 -7.24 2.23
C ASN A 7 29.28 -8.57 1.85
N LYS A 8 28.87 -9.40 2.83
CA LYS A 8 28.15 -10.67 2.56
C LYS A 8 26.70 -10.41 2.12
N ILE A 9 26.03 -9.44 2.74
CA ILE A 9 24.69 -9.00 2.38
C ILE A 9 24.71 -8.35 1.00
N HIS A 10 25.66 -7.46 0.74
CA HIS A 10 25.88 -6.87 -0.57
C HIS A 10 26.08 -7.93 -1.66
N ARG A 11 26.89 -8.98 -1.42
CA ARG A 11 27.08 -10.11 -2.35
C ARG A 11 25.82 -10.96 -2.56
N ILE A 12 24.99 -11.16 -1.54
CA ILE A 12 23.78 -11.98 -1.65
C ILE A 12 22.71 -11.23 -2.46
N ILE A 13 22.54 -9.94 -2.22
CA ILE A 13 21.58 -9.11 -2.98
C ILE A 13 22.08 -8.92 -4.41
N THR A 14 23.37 -8.64 -4.60
CA THR A 14 23.98 -8.54 -5.95
C THR A 14 23.85 -9.84 -6.73
N LYS A 15 23.92 -11.00 -6.06
CA LYS A 15 23.75 -12.31 -6.70
C LYS A 15 22.28 -12.71 -6.96
N ALA A 16 21.33 -12.18 -6.18
CA ALA A 16 19.91 -12.41 -6.37
C ALA A 16 19.28 -11.45 -7.39
N VAL A 17 19.89 -10.29 -7.60
CA VAL A 17 19.32 -9.21 -8.43
C VAL A 17 20.07 -9.02 -9.75
N THR A 18 21.39 -9.32 -9.85
CA THR A 18 22.08 -9.34 -11.18
C THR A 18 23.55 -9.73 -11.08
N GLU A 19 24.04 -10.64 -11.90
CA GLU A 19 25.46 -10.76 -12.24
C GLU A 19 25.89 -9.77 -13.36
N ASP A 20 24.99 -9.02 -13.99
CA ASP A 20 25.28 -8.28 -15.22
C ASP A 20 24.97 -6.77 -15.23
N ILE A 21 24.43 -6.16 -14.19
CA ILE A 21 24.00 -4.74 -14.29
C ILE A 21 24.29 -3.95 -13.01
N ILE A 22 25.51 -3.51 -12.78
CA ILE A 22 25.76 -2.42 -11.84
C ILE A 22 26.76 -1.45 -12.46
N LYS A 23 26.27 -0.57 -13.32
CA LYS A 23 26.95 0.69 -13.68
C LYS A 23 26.10 1.93 -13.44
N ASP A 24 24.85 1.76 -12.98
CA ASP A 24 23.90 2.86 -12.88
C ASP A 24 23.36 3.07 -11.47
N LYS A 25 22.82 4.26 -11.23
CA LYS A 25 22.05 4.62 -10.02
C LYS A 25 20.81 3.74 -9.93
N LYS A 26 20.56 3.08 -8.79
CA LYS A 26 19.39 2.23 -8.63
C LYS A 26 18.39 2.79 -7.62
N LEU A 27 17.13 2.79 -8.01
CA LEU A 27 15.98 3.12 -7.15
C LEU A 27 15.18 1.87 -6.82
N PHE A 28 14.96 1.64 -5.53
CA PHE A 28 14.08 0.59 -5.02
C PHE A 28 12.78 1.19 -4.48
N LEU A 29 11.66 0.81 -5.05
CA LEU A 29 10.33 1.14 -4.56
C LEU A 29 9.86 -0.02 -3.68
N VAL A 30 9.81 0.19 -2.37
CA VAL A 30 9.70 -0.91 -1.41
C VAL A 30 8.40 -0.86 -0.64
N GLY A 31 7.57 -1.90 -0.76
CA GLY A 31 6.42 -2.09 0.11
C GLY A 31 6.86 -2.42 1.54
N VAL A 32 6.53 -1.55 2.50
CA VAL A 32 6.95 -1.69 3.90
C VAL A 32 5.88 -2.27 4.82
N GLY A 33 4.82 -2.81 4.25
CA GLY A 33 3.72 -3.36 5.01
C GLY A 33 2.73 -2.32 5.52
N PRO A 34 1.61 -2.75 6.11
CA PRO A 34 0.46 -1.88 6.37
C PRO A 34 0.59 -0.99 7.63
N GLY A 35 1.72 -1.01 8.33
CA GLY A 35 1.95 -0.14 9.49
C GLY A 35 2.98 -0.66 10.48
N SER A 36 2.91 -1.93 10.89
CA SER A 36 3.89 -2.49 11.82
C SER A 36 5.14 -2.99 11.10
N SER A 37 6.32 -2.67 11.62
CA SER A 37 7.60 -3.19 11.12
C SER A 37 7.73 -4.73 11.16
N LYS A 38 6.83 -5.43 11.86
CA LYS A 38 6.73 -6.90 11.83
C LYS A 38 6.27 -7.45 10.48
N TYR A 39 5.69 -6.61 9.64
CA TYR A 39 5.23 -6.96 8.29
C TYR A 39 6.26 -6.59 7.20
N LEU A 40 7.43 -6.05 7.58
CA LEU A 40 8.55 -5.87 6.66
C LEU A 40 9.12 -7.23 6.26
N THR A 41 9.25 -7.45 4.95
CA THR A 41 9.98 -8.62 4.43
C THR A 41 11.48 -8.49 4.76
N ASP A 42 12.20 -9.60 4.83
CA ASP A 42 13.64 -9.54 5.07
C ASP A 42 14.37 -8.89 3.89
N LEU A 43 13.88 -9.11 2.65
CA LEU A 43 14.40 -8.45 1.46
C LEU A 43 14.24 -6.92 1.54
N ALA A 44 13.08 -6.43 1.96
CA ALA A 44 12.86 -4.99 2.18
C ALA A 44 13.84 -4.41 3.21
N LYS A 45 14.05 -5.12 4.34
CA LYS A 45 15.01 -4.68 5.36
C LYS A 45 16.44 -4.60 4.82
N ASP A 46 16.84 -5.57 4.00
CA ASP A 46 18.19 -5.63 3.46
C ASP A 46 18.43 -4.51 2.45
N VAL A 47 17.48 -4.25 1.56
CA VAL A 47 17.58 -3.15 0.58
C VAL A 47 17.59 -1.79 1.27
N ILE A 48 16.73 -1.56 2.25
CA ILE A 48 16.74 -0.32 3.04
C ILE A 48 18.10 -0.10 3.69
N ARG A 49 18.71 -1.14 4.26
CA ARG A 49 20.01 -1.02 4.95
C ARG A 49 21.18 -0.67 4.05
N ILE A 50 21.14 -1.05 2.78
CA ILE A 50 22.23 -0.78 1.83
C ILE A 50 22.04 0.51 1.05
N SER A 51 20.83 1.08 1.04
CA SER A 51 20.54 2.31 0.32
C SER A 51 21.11 3.52 1.04
N LYS A 52 21.87 4.33 0.32
CA LYS A 52 22.43 5.58 0.85
C LYS A 52 21.35 6.64 1.05
N TYR A 53 20.38 6.69 0.16
CA TYR A 53 19.30 7.66 0.15
C TYR A 53 17.98 6.99 0.51
N LEU A 54 17.23 7.60 1.45
CA LEU A 54 15.89 7.18 1.83
C LEU A 54 14.95 8.36 1.66
N ILE A 55 13.95 8.25 0.79
CA ILE A 55 12.97 9.31 0.55
C ILE A 55 11.59 8.78 0.89
N GLY A 56 10.82 9.49 1.69
CA GLY A 56 9.47 9.02 2.00
C GLY A 56 8.65 10.00 2.83
N TYR A 57 7.38 9.73 2.91
CA TYR A 57 6.50 10.45 3.81
C TYR A 57 6.83 10.12 5.27
N LYS A 58 6.55 11.06 6.16
CA LYS A 58 6.79 10.90 7.60
C LYS A 58 6.27 9.57 8.15
N TYR A 59 5.07 9.15 7.72
CA TYR A 59 4.48 7.89 8.18
C TYR A 59 5.28 6.68 7.71
N THR A 60 5.61 6.59 6.42
CA THR A 60 6.36 5.44 5.86
C THR A 60 7.77 5.36 6.44
N LEU A 61 8.45 6.50 6.62
CA LEU A 61 9.75 6.59 7.28
C LEU A 61 9.67 6.14 8.75
N SER A 62 8.56 6.39 9.44
CA SER A 62 8.39 5.92 10.82
C SER A 62 8.34 4.39 10.94
N ILE A 63 7.82 3.68 9.93
CA ILE A 63 7.76 2.21 9.90
C ILE A 63 9.17 1.60 9.84
N ILE A 64 10.07 2.25 9.10
CA ILE A 64 11.45 1.77 8.89
C ILE A 64 12.47 2.42 9.81
N ARG A 65 12.04 3.22 10.78
CA ARG A 65 12.90 4.02 11.67
C ARG A 65 14.05 3.22 12.28
N ASP A 66 13.79 2.00 12.73
CA ASP A 66 14.79 1.16 13.38
C ASP A 66 15.85 0.58 12.41
N LEU A 67 15.65 0.77 11.10
CA LEU A 67 16.61 0.39 10.06
C LEU A 67 17.48 1.58 9.64
N ILE A 68 17.14 2.81 10.01
CA ILE A 68 17.88 4.00 9.64
C ILE A 68 19.18 4.06 10.45
N ILE A 69 20.31 4.06 9.74
CA ILE A 69 21.66 4.11 10.32
C ILE A 69 22.16 5.55 10.26
N PRO A 70 22.31 6.25 11.40
CA PRO A 70 22.88 7.60 11.45
C PRO A 70 24.26 7.65 10.77
N ASN A 71 24.57 8.74 10.09
CA ASN A 71 25.81 8.99 9.34
C ASN A 71 26.03 8.11 8.10
N PHE A 72 25.13 7.18 7.79
CA PHE A 72 25.13 6.44 6.53
C PHE A 72 23.96 6.84 5.66
N HIS A 73 22.74 6.76 6.17
CA HIS A 73 21.55 7.13 5.41
C HIS A 73 21.38 8.65 5.35
N GLN A 74 21.13 9.15 4.13
CA GLN A 74 20.61 10.48 3.89
C GLN A 74 19.10 10.37 3.74
N VAL A 75 18.37 10.89 4.74
CA VAL A 75 16.90 10.74 4.81
C VAL A 75 16.24 12.03 4.37
N TYR A 76 15.31 11.94 3.45
CA TYR A 76 14.50 13.02 2.90
C TYR A 76 13.04 12.76 3.21
N GLU A 77 12.48 13.53 4.14
CA GLU A 77 11.04 13.52 4.40
C GLU A 77 10.35 14.39 3.35
N VAL A 78 9.34 13.86 2.67
CA VAL A 78 8.61 14.56 1.60
C VAL A 78 7.13 14.71 1.92
N THR A 79 6.53 15.68 1.23
CA THR A 79 5.09 15.91 1.18
C THR A 79 4.59 15.83 -0.25
N MET A 80 3.27 15.85 -0.45
CA MET A 80 2.67 15.90 -1.81
C MET A 80 3.13 17.11 -2.65
N LYS A 81 3.66 18.18 -1.99
CA LYS A 81 4.02 19.42 -2.67
C LYS A 81 5.45 19.44 -3.19
N ASP A 82 6.36 18.75 -2.50
CA ASP A 82 7.82 18.83 -2.71
C ASP A 82 8.45 17.50 -3.13
N GLN A 83 7.67 16.42 -3.20
CA GLN A 83 8.17 15.09 -3.51
C GLN A 83 8.91 15.02 -4.85
N GLU A 84 8.35 15.62 -5.91
CA GLU A 84 8.92 15.56 -7.25
C GLU A 84 10.26 16.32 -7.33
N GLU A 85 10.33 17.49 -6.73
CA GLU A 85 11.57 18.25 -6.63
C GLU A 85 12.63 17.46 -5.87
N THR A 86 12.24 16.83 -4.77
CA THR A 86 13.17 16.02 -3.95
C THR A 86 13.65 14.77 -4.72
N TYR A 87 12.79 14.11 -5.49
CA TYR A 87 13.18 12.97 -6.33
C TYR A 87 14.27 13.37 -7.35
N ASN A 88 14.04 14.48 -8.06
CA ASN A 88 15.03 15.00 -9.02
C ASN A 88 16.33 15.39 -8.34
N GLN A 89 16.28 16.12 -7.20
CA GLN A 89 17.47 16.51 -6.45
C GLN A 89 18.29 15.31 -5.98
N VAL A 90 17.65 14.24 -5.52
CA VAL A 90 18.35 13.03 -5.08
C VAL A 90 18.92 12.29 -6.27
N TYR A 91 18.19 12.16 -7.38
CA TYR A 91 18.69 11.54 -8.60
C TYR A 91 19.98 12.24 -9.11
N GLU A 92 20.00 13.57 -9.11
CA GLU A 92 21.18 14.34 -9.50
C GLU A 92 22.38 14.14 -8.55
N LYS A 93 22.12 14.00 -7.25
CA LYS A 93 23.18 13.79 -6.22
C LYS A 93 23.75 12.38 -6.18
N MET A 94 22.99 11.39 -6.65
CA MET A 94 23.46 10.00 -6.64
C MET A 94 24.64 9.82 -7.58
N GLU A 95 25.62 9.06 -7.13
CA GLU A 95 26.74 8.60 -7.93
C GLU A 95 26.47 7.19 -8.49
N GLU A 96 27.25 6.73 -9.44
CA GLU A 96 27.21 5.35 -9.93
C GLU A 96 27.39 4.37 -8.76
N ASN A 97 26.63 3.27 -8.79
CA ASN A 97 26.59 2.25 -7.74
C ASN A 97 26.01 2.71 -6.39
N GLU A 98 25.32 3.84 -6.35
CA GLU A 98 24.55 4.25 -5.18
C GLU A 98 23.08 3.84 -5.31
N PHE A 99 22.48 3.55 -4.16
CA PHE A 99 21.10 3.09 -4.06
C PHE A 99 20.23 4.12 -3.33
N CYS A 100 19.04 4.29 -3.87
CA CYS A 100 17.96 5.03 -3.23
C CYS A 100 16.81 4.07 -2.92
N THR A 101 16.16 4.21 -1.78
CA THR A 101 14.92 3.50 -1.45
C THR A 101 13.81 4.50 -1.14
N ILE A 102 12.65 4.26 -1.76
CA ILE A 102 11.39 4.94 -1.42
C ILE A 102 10.44 3.91 -0.81
N PRO A 103 10.16 3.99 0.51
CA PRO A 103 9.22 3.10 1.18
C PRO A 103 7.77 3.52 0.93
N PHE A 104 6.92 2.55 0.58
CA PHE A 104 5.47 2.70 0.40
C PHE A 104 4.72 1.90 1.46
N THR A 105 3.66 2.48 2.02
CA THR A 105 2.78 1.76 2.95
C THR A 105 2.08 0.62 2.23
N GLY A 106 2.08 -0.58 2.81
CA GLY A 106 1.50 -1.77 2.20
C GLY A 106 2.39 -2.34 1.10
N ASP A 107 1.84 -2.48 -0.08
CA ASP A 107 2.49 -2.96 -1.31
C ASP A 107 2.52 -1.85 -2.36
N VAL A 108 3.68 -1.63 -2.95
CA VAL A 108 3.89 -0.59 -3.97
C VAL A 108 3.05 -0.81 -5.24
N ASN A 109 2.69 -2.06 -5.53
CA ASN A 109 1.88 -2.40 -6.71
C ASN A 109 0.38 -2.13 -6.51
N PHE A 110 -0.01 -1.56 -5.37
CA PHE A 110 -1.41 -1.28 -5.08
C PHE A 110 -1.63 0.18 -4.67
N SER A 111 -2.38 0.92 -5.49
CA SER A 111 -2.78 2.33 -5.31
C SER A 111 -1.68 3.38 -5.47
N GLU A 112 -0.49 3.02 -5.97
CA GLU A 112 0.67 3.93 -6.07
C GLU A 112 1.11 4.19 -7.52
N SER A 113 0.29 3.81 -8.51
CA SER A 113 0.65 3.87 -9.94
C SER A 113 1.12 5.25 -10.40
N GLU A 114 0.43 6.32 -9.98
CA GLU A 114 0.76 7.70 -10.38
C GLU A 114 2.18 8.11 -9.91
N VAL A 115 2.58 7.69 -8.71
CA VAL A 115 3.93 7.98 -8.17
C VAL A 115 4.97 7.08 -8.81
N VAL A 116 4.63 5.80 -9.04
CA VAL A 116 5.51 4.84 -9.71
C VAL A 116 5.84 5.33 -11.12
N ASP A 117 4.84 5.72 -11.92
CA ASP A 117 5.04 6.20 -13.29
C ASP A 117 5.98 7.42 -13.32
N ARG A 118 5.79 8.37 -12.41
CA ARG A 118 6.68 9.53 -12.27
C ARG A 118 8.11 9.16 -11.92
N LEU A 119 8.29 8.18 -11.04
CA LEU A 119 9.63 7.71 -10.65
C LEU A 119 10.34 6.95 -11.78
N LEU A 120 9.57 6.21 -12.60
CA LEU A 120 10.08 5.58 -13.80
C LEU A 120 10.56 6.62 -14.83
N GLU A 121 9.85 7.76 -14.95
CA GLU A 121 10.27 8.87 -15.82
C GLU A 121 11.56 9.54 -15.33
N ILE A 122 11.72 9.77 -14.01
CA ILE A 122 12.90 10.44 -13.44
C ILE A 122 14.12 9.54 -13.45
N PHE A 123 14.01 8.29 -13.01
CA PHE A 123 15.16 7.38 -12.81
C PHE A 123 15.44 6.51 -14.04
N GLY A 124 14.48 6.35 -14.94
CA GLY A 124 14.55 5.41 -16.06
C GLY A 124 14.10 4.00 -15.66
N ASN A 125 13.35 3.34 -16.55
CA ASN A 125 12.71 2.04 -16.27
C ASN A 125 13.70 0.95 -15.82
N ASP A 126 14.90 0.91 -16.42
CA ASP A 126 15.92 -0.11 -16.12
C ASP A 126 16.61 0.11 -14.77
N ASN A 127 16.46 1.30 -14.19
CA ASN A 127 17.07 1.69 -12.93
C ASN A 127 16.10 1.61 -11.74
N VAL A 128 14.84 1.30 -11.98
CA VAL A 128 13.80 1.22 -10.94
C VAL A 128 13.37 -0.23 -10.73
N GLU A 129 13.41 -0.68 -9.48
CA GLU A 129 12.96 -1.99 -9.08
C GLU A 129 11.84 -1.90 -8.05
N LEU A 130 10.70 -2.55 -8.34
CA LEU A 130 9.56 -2.62 -7.46
C LEU A 130 9.66 -3.86 -6.57
N MET A 131 9.69 -3.65 -5.25
CA MET A 131 9.74 -4.73 -4.27
C MET A 131 8.40 -4.87 -3.57
N PRO A 132 7.69 -5.99 -3.77
CA PRO A 132 6.39 -6.19 -3.16
C PRO A 132 6.47 -6.24 -1.64
N GLY A 133 5.44 -5.73 -1.00
CA GLY A 133 5.25 -5.78 0.45
C GLY A 133 3.98 -6.53 0.84
N ILE A 134 3.76 -6.68 2.13
CA ILE A 134 2.47 -7.19 2.63
C ILE A 134 1.45 -6.06 2.53
N SER A 135 0.47 -6.21 1.64
CA SER A 135 -0.59 -5.20 1.44
C SER A 135 -1.57 -5.14 2.61
N SER A 136 -2.09 -3.94 2.89
CA SER A 136 -3.23 -3.75 3.78
C SER A 136 -4.46 -4.56 3.35
N ILE A 137 -4.64 -4.77 2.04
CA ILE A 137 -5.69 -5.62 1.46
C ILE A 137 -5.56 -7.06 1.93
N GLN A 138 -4.35 -7.64 1.89
CA GLN A 138 -4.09 -9.01 2.34
C GLN A 138 -4.37 -9.17 3.84
N VAL A 139 -3.98 -8.19 4.64
CA VAL A 139 -4.21 -8.22 6.09
C VAL A 139 -5.70 -8.07 6.42
N ALA A 140 -6.41 -7.15 5.75
CA ALA A 140 -7.85 -6.98 5.91
C ALA A 140 -8.61 -8.25 5.51
N ALA A 141 -8.25 -8.87 4.37
CA ALA A 141 -8.81 -10.15 3.93
C ALA A 141 -8.63 -11.25 4.96
N ALA A 142 -7.41 -11.40 5.50
CA ALA A 142 -7.11 -12.40 6.52
C ALA A 142 -7.91 -12.16 7.81
N LYS A 143 -8.01 -10.92 8.29
CA LYS A 143 -8.79 -10.57 9.49
C LYS A 143 -10.30 -10.78 9.29
N ALA A 144 -10.83 -10.43 8.13
CA ALA A 144 -12.23 -10.69 7.77
C ALA A 144 -12.49 -12.16 7.37
N LYS A 145 -11.43 -12.97 7.20
CA LYS A 145 -11.46 -14.38 6.74
C LYS A 145 -12.11 -14.50 5.34
N ILE A 146 -11.75 -13.61 4.44
CA ILE A 146 -12.21 -13.60 3.06
C ILE A 146 -11.09 -14.09 2.15
N PRO A 147 -11.29 -15.18 1.39
CA PRO A 147 -10.34 -15.59 0.36
C PRO A 147 -10.23 -14.53 -0.75
N LEU A 148 -9.01 -14.12 -1.10
CA LEU A 148 -8.78 -13.09 -2.12
C LEU A 148 -9.26 -13.50 -3.50
N ASP A 149 -9.20 -14.79 -3.83
CA ASP A 149 -9.69 -15.35 -5.09
C ASP A 149 -11.22 -15.28 -5.24
N LYS A 150 -11.95 -14.99 -4.15
CA LYS A 150 -13.42 -14.79 -4.11
C LYS A 150 -13.83 -13.35 -3.85
N ALA A 151 -12.88 -12.45 -3.84
CA ALA A 151 -13.12 -11.03 -3.60
C ALA A 151 -12.80 -10.20 -4.84
N MET A 152 -13.48 -9.07 -4.99
CA MET A 152 -13.05 -7.98 -5.84
C MET A 152 -12.27 -6.99 -5.00
N VAL A 153 -11.12 -6.55 -5.51
CA VAL A 153 -10.30 -5.51 -4.86
C VAL A 153 -10.42 -4.22 -5.67
N ILE A 154 -10.83 -3.14 -5.02
CA ILE A 154 -11.05 -1.83 -5.68
C ILE A 154 -10.32 -0.75 -4.88
N SER A 155 -9.49 0.05 -5.56
CA SER A 155 -8.94 1.28 -4.97
C SER A 155 -9.68 2.49 -5.51
N PHE A 156 -10.28 3.26 -4.59
CA PHE A 156 -10.78 4.61 -4.87
C PHE A 156 -9.74 5.69 -4.55
N HIS A 157 -8.58 5.29 -4.02
CA HIS A 157 -7.48 6.19 -3.68
C HIS A 157 -6.70 6.58 -4.95
N VAL A 158 -7.34 7.37 -5.80
CA VAL A 158 -6.82 7.86 -7.08
C VAL A 158 -7.21 9.32 -7.27
N THR A 159 -6.48 10.07 -8.10
CA THR A 159 -6.78 11.48 -8.40
C THR A 159 -7.80 11.64 -9.53
N GLU A 160 -7.88 10.66 -10.42
CA GLU A 160 -8.78 10.61 -11.56
C GLU A 160 -10.26 10.44 -11.18
N ASP A 161 -11.14 10.44 -12.18
CA ASP A 161 -12.55 10.13 -12.02
C ASP A 161 -12.77 8.69 -11.53
N ILE A 162 -13.76 8.48 -10.67
CA ILE A 162 -14.04 7.19 -10.05
C ILE A 162 -15.36 6.53 -10.48
N GLU A 163 -16.03 7.07 -11.50
CA GLU A 163 -17.35 6.55 -11.91
C GLU A 163 -17.25 5.11 -12.45
N ASP A 164 -16.18 4.76 -13.16
CA ASP A 164 -15.94 3.38 -13.60
C ASP A 164 -15.76 2.44 -12.41
N LYS A 165 -14.98 2.85 -11.42
CA LYS A 165 -14.75 2.07 -10.18
C LYS A 165 -16.04 1.92 -9.36
N LYS A 166 -16.93 2.92 -9.37
CA LYS A 166 -18.26 2.81 -8.76
C LYS A 166 -19.14 1.77 -9.48
N ARG A 167 -19.08 1.74 -10.82
CA ARG A 167 -19.78 0.70 -11.61
C ARG A 167 -19.23 -0.70 -11.33
N GLU A 168 -17.92 -0.84 -11.21
CA GLU A 168 -17.28 -2.10 -10.80
C GLU A 168 -17.73 -2.54 -9.40
N LEU A 169 -17.83 -1.60 -8.45
CA LEU A 169 -18.32 -1.89 -7.10
C LEU A 169 -19.76 -2.43 -7.12
N ILE A 170 -20.67 -1.75 -7.83
CA ILE A 170 -22.07 -2.20 -7.96
C ILE A 170 -22.10 -3.60 -8.57
N LYS A 171 -21.38 -3.82 -9.66
CA LYS A 171 -21.33 -5.11 -10.35
C LYS A 171 -20.80 -6.22 -9.42
N ALA A 172 -19.73 -5.95 -8.68
CA ALA A 172 -19.19 -6.94 -7.74
C ALA A 172 -20.22 -7.33 -6.66
N ILE A 173 -20.97 -6.36 -6.13
CA ILE A 173 -22.04 -6.61 -5.15
C ILE A 173 -23.18 -7.44 -5.77
N GLN A 174 -23.60 -7.12 -7.00
CA GLN A 174 -24.64 -7.87 -7.73
C GLN A 174 -24.20 -9.30 -8.04
N ASP A 175 -22.94 -9.49 -8.40
CA ASP A 175 -22.32 -10.81 -8.65
C ASP A 175 -22.05 -11.59 -7.35
N LYS A 176 -22.47 -11.07 -6.19
CA LYS A 176 -22.31 -11.66 -4.85
C LYS A 176 -20.85 -11.95 -4.48
N LYS A 177 -19.92 -11.13 -4.99
CA LYS A 177 -18.52 -11.15 -4.58
C LYS A 177 -18.34 -10.32 -3.31
N SER A 178 -17.49 -10.77 -2.42
CA SER A 178 -16.99 -9.87 -1.38
C SER A 178 -16.12 -8.79 -2.00
N VAL A 179 -16.14 -7.60 -1.43
CA VAL A 179 -15.34 -6.48 -1.94
C VAL A 179 -14.40 -6.00 -0.84
N ILE A 180 -13.13 -5.84 -1.20
CA ILE A 180 -12.12 -5.21 -0.34
C ILE A 180 -11.72 -3.91 -1.03
N LEU A 181 -11.85 -2.80 -0.35
CA LEU A 181 -11.64 -1.51 -0.99
C LEU A 181 -10.86 -0.54 -0.11
N VAL A 182 -10.08 0.32 -0.79
CA VAL A 182 -9.45 1.49 -0.19
C VAL A 182 -10.30 2.70 -0.55
N PRO A 183 -10.86 3.40 0.45
CA PRO A 183 -11.68 4.60 0.24
C PRO A 183 -10.88 5.76 -0.32
N ARG A 184 -11.59 6.81 -0.76
CA ARG A 184 -11.01 8.05 -1.28
C ARG A 184 -11.18 9.17 -0.27
N PRO A 185 -10.17 9.50 0.53
CA PRO A 185 -10.16 10.71 1.31
C PRO A 185 -9.79 11.92 0.44
N TRP A 186 -10.50 13.03 0.57
CA TRP A 186 -10.18 14.26 -0.13
C TRP A 186 -10.37 15.47 0.78
N ASN A 187 -9.34 15.79 1.57
CA ASN A 187 -9.41 16.79 2.64
C ASN A 187 -9.74 18.21 2.15
N ASN A 188 -9.43 18.53 0.90
CA ASN A 188 -9.60 19.88 0.35
C ASN A 188 -10.87 20.07 -0.47
N ASN A 189 -11.62 19.01 -0.72
CA ASN A 189 -12.89 19.06 -1.48
C ASN A 189 -13.80 17.91 -1.06
N ALA A 190 -14.76 18.23 -0.20
CA ALA A 190 -15.71 17.24 0.35
C ALA A 190 -16.54 16.53 -0.74
N GLU A 191 -16.79 17.18 -1.89
CA GLU A 191 -17.54 16.56 -3.00
C GLU A 191 -16.80 15.41 -3.67
N LYS A 192 -15.46 15.38 -3.53
CA LYS A 192 -14.62 14.31 -4.05
C LYS A 192 -14.39 13.18 -3.06
N ASN A 193 -14.83 13.31 -1.81
CA ASN A 193 -14.77 12.24 -0.83
C ASN A 193 -15.60 11.03 -1.28
N PHE A 194 -15.06 9.86 -1.07
CA PHE A 194 -15.77 8.61 -1.22
C PHE A 194 -15.27 7.65 -0.13
N MET A 195 -15.59 8.04 1.10
CA MET A 195 -15.27 7.30 2.32
C MET A 195 -16.39 6.30 2.64
N GLN A 196 -16.28 5.61 3.73
CA GLN A 196 -17.18 4.52 4.11
C GLN A 196 -18.66 4.94 4.18
N SER A 197 -18.94 6.12 4.71
CA SER A 197 -20.28 6.67 4.79
C SER A 197 -20.85 6.96 3.39
N GLU A 198 -20.08 7.63 2.53
CA GLU A 198 -20.48 7.94 1.16
C GLU A 198 -20.67 6.65 0.34
N ILE A 199 -19.81 5.63 0.54
CA ILE A 199 -19.91 4.32 -0.11
C ILE A 199 -21.23 3.64 0.30
N ALA A 200 -21.57 3.63 1.59
CA ALA A 200 -22.81 3.02 2.08
C ALA A 200 -24.05 3.74 1.51
N LEU A 201 -24.05 5.08 1.52
CA LEU A 201 -25.12 5.89 0.95
C LEU A 201 -25.25 5.69 -0.57
N PHE A 202 -24.12 5.64 -1.29
CA PHE A 202 -24.10 5.38 -2.72
C PHE A 202 -24.73 4.01 -3.04
N LEU A 203 -24.28 2.94 -2.40
CA LEU A 203 -24.81 1.59 -2.62
C LEU A 203 -26.32 1.51 -2.30
N LYS A 204 -26.77 2.16 -1.24
CA LYS A 204 -28.19 2.26 -0.90
C LYS A 204 -28.99 2.98 -1.99
N LYS A 205 -28.47 4.10 -2.54
CA LYS A 205 -29.09 4.84 -3.64
C LYS A 205 -29.20 4.00 -4.91
N GLU A 206 -28.21 3.16 -5.17
CA GLU A 206 -28.20 2.21 -6.29
C GLU A 206 -29.05 0.94 -6.06
N GLY A 207 -29.84 0.90 -4.99
CA GLY A 207 -30.80 -0.17 -4.70
C GLY A 207 -30.19 -1.41 -4.04
N VAL A 208 -28.98 -1.32 -3.51
CA VAL A 208 -28.37 -2.42 -2.75
C VAL A 208 -29.04 -2.55 -1.39
N ASP A 209 -29.37 -3.77 -0.97
CA ASP A 209 -29.89 -4.07 0.37
C ASP A 209 -28.77 -3.98 1.42
N THR A 210 -28.39 -2.74 1.76
CA THR A 210 -27.29 -2.47 2.68
C THR A 210 -27.48 -3.04 4.10
N PRO A 211 -28.71 -3.16 4.66
CA PRO A 211 -28.95 -3.85 5.93
C PRO A 211 -28.61 -5.35 5.91
N SER A 212 -28.63 -6.01 4.75
CA SER A 212 -28.31 -7.45 4.65
C SER A 212 -26.83 -7.73 4.62
N LEU A 213 -26.00 -6.75 4.23
CA LEU A 213 -24.56 -6.90 4.02
C LEU A 213 -23.77 -6.62 5.29
N ILE A 214 -22.73 -7.43 5.53
CA ILE A 214 -21.75 -7.20 6.61
C ILE A 214 -20.63 -6.34 6.08
N ALA A 215 -20.28 -5.30 6.83
CA ALA A 215 -19.13 -4.45 6.56
C ALA A 215 -18.11 -4.55 7.70
N TRP A 216 -16.85 -4.50 7.32
CA TRP A 216 -15.71 -4.29 8.21
C TRP A 216 -14.99 -3.02 7.80
N VAL A 217 -14.54 -2.25 8.77
CA VAL A 217 -13.60 -1.16 8.54
C VAL A 217 -12.42 -1.35 9.46
N PHE A 218 -11.23 -1.38 8.89
CA PHE A 218 -9.98 -1.50 9.62
C PHE A 218 -9.23 -0.18 9.51
N GLU A 219 -9.03 0.51 10.61
CA GLU A 219 -8.25 1.74 10.70
C GLU A 219 -6.87 1.43 11.29
N PHE A 220 -5.82 2.07 10.80
CA PHE A 220 -4.44 1.93 11.28
C PHE A 220 -3.98 0.47 11.42
N LEU A 221 -4.29 -0.34 10.41
CA LEU A 221 -4.02 -1.79 10.39
C LEU A 221 -2.61 -2.11 10.89
N THR A 222 -2.54 -3.10 11.77
CA THR A 222 -1.30 -3.67 12.35
C THR A 222 -0.54 -2.76 13.32
N THR A 223 -0.96 -1.52 13.49
CA THR A 223 -0.34 -0.62 14.48
C THR A 223 -0.93 -0.82 15.88
N SER A 224 -0.35 -0.15 16.89
CA SER A 224 -0.93 -0.10 18.24
C SER A 224 -2.24 0.68 18.32
N GLU A 225 -2.55 1.50 17.30
CA GLU A 225 -3.77 2.31 17.20
C GLU A 225 -4.87 1.65 16.37
N GLU A 226 -4.68 0.37 16.01
CA GLU A 226 -5.64 -0.36 15.19
C GLU A 226 -7.04 -0.33 15.80
N LYS A 227 -8.02 0.08 14.98
CA LYS A 227 -9.45 0.02 15.31
C LYS A 227 -10.18 -0.81 14.27
N VAL A 228 -11.18 -1.56 14.72
CA VAL A 228 -11.98 -2.41 13.86
C VAL A 228 -13.46 -2.13 14.11
N PHE A 229 -14.15 -1.71 13.06
CA PHE A 229 -15.60 -1.75 13.01
C PHE A 229 -16.04 -3.04 12.32
N LYS A 230 -17.08 -3.67 12.84
CA LYS A 230 -17.81 -4.76 12.20
C LYS A 230 -19.30 -4.59 12.49
N GLY A 231 -20.09 -4.44 11.44
CA GLY A 231 -21.54 -4.24 11.56
C GLY A 231 -22.24 -4.44 10.23
N ARG A 232 -23.45 -3.94 10.12
CA ARG A 232 -24.18 -3.87 8.86
C ARG A 232 -23.69 -2.71 8.03
N LEU A 233 -23.75 -2.84 6.70
CA LEU A 233 -23.25 -1.81 5.79
C LEU A 233 -23.96 -0.46 5.99
N ASN A 234 -25.28 -0.47 6.25
CA ASN A 234 -26.06 0.74 6.54
C ASN A 234 -25.66 1.43 7.86
N GLU A 235 -25.00 0.73 8.79
CA GLU A 235 -24.53 1.32 10.04
C GLU A 235 -23.30 2.24 9.84
N LEU A 236 -22.72 2.26 8.65
CA LEU A 236 -21.63 3.17 8.28
C LEU A 236 -22.13 4.57 7.92
N GLU A 237 -23.44 4.73 7.62
CA GLU A 237 -24.04 6.01 7.25
C GLU A 237 -23.82 7.05 8.37
N GLY A 238 -23.20 8.20 8.02
CA GLY A 238 -22.91 9.28 8.96
C GLY A 238 -21.79 9.02 9.96
N ARG A 239 -21.02 7.93 9.80
CA ARG A 239 -19.82 7.67 10.61
C ARG A 239 -18.57 8.19 9.93
N ASP A 240 -17.68 8.74 10.72
CA ASP A 240 -16.35 9.16 10.28
C ASP A 240 -15.31 8.08 10.59
N PHE A 241 -14.45 7.83 9.62
CA PHE A 241 -13.32 6.92 9.74
C PHE A 241 -12.03 7.60 9.27
N SER A 242 -10.90 7.11 9.75
CA SER A 242 -9.60 7.60 9.34
C SER A 242 -9.35 7.38 7.83
N PRO A 243 -8.67 8.31 7.14
CA PRO A 243 -8.14 8.07 5.80
C PRO A 243 -7.23 6.82 5.71
N MET A 244 -6.57 6.47 6.82
CA MET A 244 -5.72 5.28 6.93
C MET A 244 -6.58 4.05 7.23
N SER A 245 -7.46 3.69 6.30
CA SER A 245 -8.42 2.60 6.50
C SER A 245 -8.62 1.74 5.26
N VAL A 246 -9.00 0.49 5.50
CA VAL A 246 -9.47 -0.47 4.49
C VAL A 246 -10.88 -0.91 4.86
N MET A 247 -11.77 -0.92 3.88
CA MET A 247 -13.13 -1.39 4.06
C MET A 247 -13.32 -2.75 3.37
N VAL A 248 -14.15 -3.60 3.97
CA VAL A 248 -14.54 -4.89 3.40
C VAL A 248 -16.05 -5.01 3.45
N VAL A 249 -16.66 -5.35 2.32
CA VAL A 249 -18.05 -5.79 2.25
C VAL A 249 -18.04 -7.31 2.09
N ASP A 250 -18.54 -8.01 3.10
CA ASP A 250 -18.48 -9.47 3.15
C ASP A 250 -19.76 -10.09 2.59
N GLN A 251 -19.61 -10.88 1.54
CA GLN A 251 -20.66 -11.68 0.92
C GLN A 251 -20.29 -13.16 0.82
N VAL A 252 -19.28 -13.61 1.60
CA VAL A 252 -18.84 -15.00 1.54
C VAL A 252 -19.94 -15.93 2.03
N THR A 253 -20.51 -16.68 1.10
CA THR A 253 -21.34 -17.83 1.45
C THR A 253 -20.42 -18.98 1.85
N ARG A 254 -20.34 -19.26 3.14
CA ARG A 254 -19.55 -20.37 3.68
C ARG A 254 -20.29 -21.67 3.39
N LYS A 255 -19.88 -22.39 2.34
CA LYS A 255 -20.37 -23.74 2.07
C LYS A 255 -19.66 -24.72 3.00
N THR A 256 -20.44 -25.70 3.49
CA THR A 256 -19.86 -26.89 4.11
C THR A 256 -18.96 -27.57 3.06
N TYR A 257 -17.70 -27.83 3.38
CA TYR A 257 -16.82 -28.53 2.49
C TYR A 257 -17.41 -29.91 2.16
N MET A 258 -17.44 -30.26 0.88
CA MET A 258 -17.72 -31.66 0.51
C MET A 258 -16.61 -32.51 1.13
N LYS A 259 -16.99 -33.56 1.84
CA LYS A 259 -16.05 -34.61 2.22
C LYS A 259 -15.60 -35.26 0.93
N PHE A 260 -14.29 -35.28 0.69
CA PHE A 260 -13.72 -36.15 -0.34
C PHE A 260 -13.90 -37.58 0.20
N GLU A 261 -14.79 -38.33 -0.44
CA GLU A 261 -14.92 -39.79 -0.21
C GLU A 261 -13.80 -40.50 -0.95
#